data_00de235d9469aafeb97b05044d2cb876
#
_entry.id   00de235d9469aafeb97b05044d2cb876
#
_cell.length_a   1.000
_cell.length_b   1.000
_cell.length_c   1.000
_cell.angle_alpha   90.00
_cell.angle_beta   90.00
_cell.angle_gamma   90.00
#
_symmetry.space_group_name_H-M   'P 1'
#
loop_
_entity.id
_entity.type
_entity.pdbx_description
1 polymer ?
#
loop_
_entity_poly.entity_id
_entity_poly.type
_entity_poly.pdbx_seq_one_letter_code
_entity_poly.pdbx_strand_id
1 'polypeptide(L)'
;KCHLIDALPQPGGQLTELYPKKPIFDIPGYPSVLAGELVDNLMEQIKQFQPGFTLGETAVTLNKLEDGTFEVITNKGTVHHAKAIAIAGGLGTFEPRKPLIDNIADYEEKGVDYFVKNPEVYRDKNIVIAGGGDSALDWSIFLANVAKSVTLIHRRNEFRGALDSVEKVQELKNQGKINLVTPAEVIGLKGDGHIEAITLEQEG
;
A
#
# COMPACT_ATOMS: atom_id res chain seq x y z
N LYS A 1 -19.02 10.12 -23.08
CA LYS A 1 -18.79 10.20 -21.63
C LYS A 1 -17.97 8.99 -21.18
N CYS A 2 -17.12 9.19 -20.18
CA CYS A 2 -16.38 8.10 -19.51
C CYS A 2 -17.16 7.71 -18.25
N HIS A 3 -17.08 6.43 -17.88
CA HIS A 3 -17.58 5.90 -16.62
C HIS A 3 -16.51 4.99 -16.02
N LEU A 4 -16.19 5.16 -14.74
CA LEU A 4 -15.22 4.37 -14.01
C LEU A 4 -15.93 3.41 -13.05
N ILE A 5 -15.46 2.17 -13.00
CA ILE A 5 -15.93 1.15 -12.06
C ILE A 5 -14.72 0.77 -11.20
N ASP A 6 -14.86 0.87 -9.89
CA ASP A 6 -13.79 0.52 -8.95
C ASP A 6 -14.35 -0.26 -7.76
N ALA A 7 -13.63 -1.28 -7.32
CA ALA A 7 -13.96 -2.06 -6.13
C ALA A 7 -13.84 -1.24 -4.83
N LEU A 8 -13.03 -0.18 -4.85
CA LEU A 8 -12.84 0.71 -3.71
C LEU A 8 -14.00 1.70 -3.56
N PRO A 9 -14.27 2.16 -2.33
CA PRO A 9 -15.34 3.12 -2.06
C PRO A 9 -15.01 4.55 -2.49
N GLN A 10 -13.77 4.81 -2.90
CA GLN A 10 -13.27 6.12 -3.32
C GLN A 10 -12.31 5.98 -4.50
N PRO A 11 -12.21 7.00 -5.39
CA PRO A 11 -11.25 6.99 -6.47
C PRO A 11 -9.82 7.16 -5.96
N GLY A 12 -8.83 6.79 -6.81
CA GLY A 12 -7.41 6.97 -6.54
C GLY A 12 -6.63 5.67 -6.35
N GLY A 13 -7.32 4.54 -6.19
CA GLY A 13 -6.68 3.23 -6.12
C GLY A 13 -5.62 3.15 -5.03
N GLN A 14 -4.41 2.69 -5.40
CA GLN A 14 -3.29 2.54 -4.46
C GLN A 14 -2.90 3.85 -3.77
N LEU A 15 -2.98 4.99 -4.46
CA LEU A 15 -2.55 6.28 -3.93
C LEU A 15 -3.38 6.72 -2.73
N THR A 16 -4.67 6.46 -2.76
CA THR A 16 -5.57 6.81 -1.65
C THR A 16 -5.72 5.71 -0.62
N GLU A 17 -5.66 4.44 -1.05
CA GLU A 17 -5.90 3.32 -0.14
C GLU A 17 -4.66 2.92 0.67
N LEU A 18 -3.48 2.90 0.03
CA LEU A 18 -2.28 2.35 0.67
C LEU A 18 -1.38 3.40 1.32
N TYR A 19 -1.22 4.58 0.69
CA TYR A 19 -0.22 5.55 1.14
C TYR A 19 -0.59 7.01 0.81
N PRO A 20 -1.77 7.50 1.20
CA PRO A 20 -2.23 8.85 0.83
C PRO A 20 -1.30 9.98 1.30
N LYS A 21 -0.56 9.75 2.38
CA LYS A 21 0.39 10.72 2.96
C LYS A 21 1.85 10.47 2.56
N LYS A 22 2.10 9.56 1.60
CA LYS A 22 3.45 9.33 1.07
C LYS A 22 3.79 10.42 0.04
N PRO A 23 4.95 11.11 0.16
CA PRO A 23 5.42 11.99 -0.90
C PRO A 23 5.87 11.18 -2.12
N ILE A 24 5.50 11.67 -3.31
CA ILE A 24 5.86 11.12 -4.62
C ILE A 24 6.71 12.17 -5.33
N PHE A 25 7.80 11.74 -5.99
CA PHE A 25 8.80 12.60 -6.62
C PHE A 25 8.90 12.42 -8.13
N ASP A 26 8.21 11.45 -8.69
CA ASP A 26 8.30 11.00 -10.10
C ASP A 26 7.08 11.41 -10.95
N ILE A 27 6.32 12.41 -10.50
CA ILE A 27 5.20 12.98 -11.25
C ILE A 27 5.68 14.24 -11.99
N PRO A 28 5.66 14.26 -13.33
CA PRO A 28 6.05 15.44 -14.10
C PRO A 28 5.29 16.69 -13.67
N GLY A 29 6.03 17.80 -13.48
CA GLY A 29 5.46 19.08 -13.07
C GLY A 29 5.36 19.29 -11.55
N TYR A 30 5.65 18.28 -10.75
CA TYR A 30 5.73 18.38 -9.28
C TYR A 30 7.13 18.03 -8.79
N PRO A 31 7.83 18.93 -8.06
CA PRO A 31 9.05 18.56 -7.35
C PRO A 31 8.80 17.48 -6.30
N SER A 32 7.63 17.52 -5.66
CA SER A 32 7.08 16.52 -4.75
C SER A 32 5.59 16.80 -4.57
N VAL A 33 4.79 15.76 -4.42
CA VAL A 33 3.34 15.85 -4.14
C VAL A 33 2.93 14.68 -3.25
N LEU A 34 2.00 14.89 -2.31
CA LEU A 34 1.43 13.78 -1.57
C LEU A 34 0.51 12.94 -2.47
N ALA A 35 0.53 11.63 -2.28
CA ALA A 35 -0.26 10.70 -3.10
C ALA A 35 -1.76 11.05 -3.11
N GLY A 36 -2.33 11.36 -1.95
CA GLY A 36 -3.73 11.79 -1.85
C GLY A 36 -3.98 13.14 -2.54
N GLU A 37 -3.09 14.12 -2.34
CA GLU A 37 -3.19 15.43 -2.99
C GLU A 37 -3.12 15.32 -4.51
N LEU A 38 -2.27 14.42 -5.04
CA LEU A 38 -2.23 14.15 -6.47
C LEU A 38 -3.59 13.66 -6.99
N VAL A 39 -4.25 12.77 -6.26
CA VAL A 39 -5.58 12.26 -6.63
C VAL A 39 -6.61 13.39 -6.59
N ASP A 40 -6.60 14.23 -5.56
CA ASP A 40 -7.52 15.38 -5.46
C ASP A 40 -7.34 16.33 -6.65
N ASN A 41 -6.10 16.63 -7.03
CA ASN A 41 -5.79 17.47 -8.20
C ASN A 41 -6.27 16.84 -9.52
N LEU A 42 -6.08 15.51 -9.68
CA LEU A 42 -6.56 14.78 -10.86
C LEU A 42 -8.09 14.74 -10.91
N MET A 43 -8.75 14.57 -9.78
CA MET A 43 -10.21 14.59 -9.69
C MET A 43 -10.77 15.99 -10.05
N GLU A 44 -10.14 17.07 -9.59
CA GLU A 44 -10.52 18.42 -9.98
C GLU A 44 -10.30 18.65 -11.49
N GLN A 45 -9.18 18.15 -12.04
CA GLN A 45 -8.89 18.25 -13.47
C GLN A 45 -9.97 17.61 -14.36
N ILE A 46 -10.47 16.42 -13.97
CA ILE A 46 -11.48 15.70 -14.76
C ILE A 46 -12.91 16.17 -14.52
N LYS A 47 -13.17 16.95 -13.49
CA LYS A 47 -14.51 17.42 -13.10
C LYS A 47 -15.26 18.11 -14.23
N GLN A 48 -14.56 18.90 -15.07
CA GLN A 48 -15.13 19.56 -16.23
C GLN A 48 -15.78 18.60 -17.24
N PHE A 49 -15.32 17.34 -17.31
CA PHE A 49 -15.84 16.32 -18.23
C PHE A 49 -16.99 15.50 -17.63
N GLN A 50 -17.29 15.68 -16.35
CA GLN A 50 -18.37 15.01 -15.63
C GLN A 50 -18.38 13.48 -15.85
N PRO A 51 -17.26 12.76 -15.53
CA PRO A 51 -17.25 11.29 -15.61
C PRO A 51 -18.26 10.69 -14.62
N GLY A 52 -18.82 9.53 -14.97
CA GLY A 52 -19.60 8.74 -14.02
C GLY A 52 -18.71 7.83 -13.21
N PHE A 53 -19.18 7.47 -12.01
CA PHE A 53 -18.49 6.53 -11.12
C PHE A 53 -19.47 5.49 -10.59
N THR A 54 -19.01 4.23 -10.56
CA THR A 54 -19.61 3.14 -9.79
C THR A 54 -18.51 2.63 -8.87
N LEU A 55 -18.59 3.03 -7.60
CA LEU A 55 -17.59 2.74 -6.58
C LEU A 55 -18.08 1.67 -5.60
N GLY A 56 -17.16 0.91 -5.00
CA GLY A 56 -17.48 -0.20 -4.11
C GLY A 56 -18.13 -1.38 -4.84
N GLU A 57 -17.87 -1.51 -6.14
CA GLU A 57 -18.37 -2.61 -6.96
C GLU A 57 -17.26 -3.14 -7.87
N THR A 58 -17.18 -4.47 -7.99
CA THR A 58 -16.21 -5.15 -8.84
C THR A 58 -16.86 -5.58 -10.14
N ALA A 59 -16.28 -5.24 -11.29
CA ALA A 59 -16.68 -5.78 -12.58
C ALA A 59 -16.37 -7.29 -12.61
N VAL A 60 -17.39 -8.13 -12.75
CA VAL A 60 -17.25 -9.60 -12.72
C VAL A 60 -17.53 -10.26 -14.05
N THR A 61 -18.29 -9.60 -14.93
CA THR A 61 -18.62 -10.13 -16.25
C THR A 61 -18.43 -9.05 -17.30
N LEU A 62 -17.84 -9.46 -18.42
CA LEU A 62 -17.68 -8.63 -19.62
C LEU A 62 -18.19 -9.43 -20.83
N ASN A 63 -19.25 -8.96 -21.45
CA ASN A 63 -19.83 -9.54 -22.64
C ASN A 63 -19.62 -8.59 -23.83
N LYS A 64 -19.25 -9.15 -24.99
CA LYS A 64 -19.31 -8.43 -26.26
C LYS A 64 -20.65 -8.75 -26.91
N LEU A 65 -21.41 -7.72 -27.25
CA LEU A 65 -22.73 -7.84 -27.86
C LEU A 65 -22.64 -7.96 -29.39
N GLU A 66 -23.74 -8.39 -30.03
CA GLU A 66 -23.81 -8.60 -31.49
C GLU A 66 -23.59 -7.29 -32.29
N ASP A 67 -23.99 -6.15 -31.74
CA ASP A 67 -23.79 -4.83 -32.33
C ASP A 67 -22.35 -4.29 -32.18
N GLY A 68 -21.46 -5.08 -31.55
CA GLY A 68 -20.06 -4.73 -31.32
C GLY A 68 -19.83 -3.89 -30.08
N THR A 69 -20.85 -3.54 -29.31
CA THR A 69 -20.73 -2.89 -28.01
C THR A 69 -20.42 -3.89 -26.90
N PHE A 70 -20.22 -3.39 -25.68
CA PHE A 70 -19.87 -4.19 -24.51
C PHE A 70 -20.89 -3.98 -23.40
N GLU A 71 -21.19 -5.06 -22.70
CA GLU A 71 -21.92 -5.07 -21.44
C GLU A 71 -20.97 -5.48 -20.31
N VAL A 72 -20.93 -4.68 -19.23
CA VAL A 72 -20.18 -4.99 -18.00
C VAL A 72 -21.19 -5.16 -16.87
N ILE A 73 -21.08 -6.26 -16.14
CA ILE A 73 -21.93 -6.54 -14.98
C ILE A 73 -21.04 -6.57 -13.73
N THR A 74 -21.47 -5.89 -12.67
CA THR A 74 -20.77 -5.86 -11.40
C THR A 74 -21.24 -6.98 -10.46
N ASN A 75 -20.47 -7.23 -9.39
CA ASN A 75 -20.82 -8.17 -8.33
C ASN A 75 -22.12 -7.82 -7.58
N LYS A 76 -22.63 -6.58 -7.71
CA LYS A 76 -23.91 -6.15 -7.17
C LYS A 76 -25.05 -6.16 -8.21
N GLY A 77 -24.76 -6.63 -9.42
CA GLY A 77 -25.75 -6.71 -10.51
C GLY A 77 -25.96 -5.39 -11.27
N THR A 78 -25.12 -4.37 -11.04
CA THR A 78 -25.17 -3.14 -11.83
C THR A 78 -24.69 -3.44 -13.25
N VAL A 79 -25.46 -3.02 -14.27
CA VAL A 79 -25.18 -3.27 -15.69
C VAL A 79 -24.76 -1.95 -16.35
N HIS A 80 -23.66 -1.99 -17.07
CA HIS A 80 -23.14 -0.89 -17.86
C HIS A 80 -22.97 -1.27 -19.32
N HIS A 81 -23.38 -0.39 -20.25
CA HIS A 81 -23.13 -0.56 -21.68
C HIS A 81 -22.12 0.47 -22.18
N ALA A 82 -21.16 0.03 -22.98
CA ALA A 82 -20.11 0.88 -23.51
C ALA A 82 -19.69 0.48 -24.93
N LYS A 83 -19.23 1.45 -25.71
CA LYS A 83 -18.64 1.21 -27.05
C LYS A 83 -17.19 0.74 -26.99
N ALA A 84 -16.50 1.04 -25.89
CA ALA A 84 -15.12 0.63 -25.65
C ALA A 84 -14.88 0.43 -24.14
N ILE A 85 -14.00 -0.50 -23.82
CA ILE A 85 -13.57 -0.80 -22.46
C ILE A 85 -12.07 -0.56 -22.35
N ALA A 86 -11.66 0.20 -21.33
CA ALA A 86 -10.27 0.34 -20.92
C ALA A 86 -10.09 -0.41 -19.60
N ILE A 87 -9.24 -1.44 -19.60
CA ILE A 87 -8.91 -2.19 -18.38
C ILE A 87 -7.71 -1.50 -17.73
N ALA A 88 -7.95 -0.92 -16.55
CA ALA A 88 -6.95 -0.23 -15.74
C ALA A 88 -6.95 -0.77 -14.29
N GLY A 89 -7.07 -2.10 -14.15
CA GLY A 89 -7.29 -2.80 -12.87
C GLY A 89 -6.12 -2.79 -11.89
N GLY A 90 -4.97 -2.22 -12.26
CA GLY A 90 -3.79 -2.15 -11.39
C GLY A 90 -3.36 -3.53 -10.86
N LEU A 91 -3.16 -3.63 -9.55
CA LEU A 91 -2.84 -4.89 -8.86
C LEU A 91 -4.11 -5.72 -8.52
N GLY A 92 -5.30 -5.27 -8.93
CA GLY A 92 -6.56 -5.88 -8.54
C GLY A 92 -7.00 -5.52 -7.12
N THR A 93 -7.63 -6.47 -6.43
CA THR A 93 -8.00 -6.29 -5.02
C THR A 93 -6.75 -6.21 -4.14
N PHE A 94 -6.73 -5.23 -3.21
CA PHE A 94 -5.60 -5.02 -2.30
C PHE A 94 -5.63 -6.05 -1.17
N GLU A 95 -5.34 -7.30 -1.49
CA GLU A 95 -5.11 -8.31 -0.47
C GLU A 95 -3.63 -8.27 -0.05
N PRO A 96 -3.34 -7.94 1.22
CA PRO A 96 -1.97 -7.92 1.70
C PRO A 96 -1.39 -9.33 1.67
N ARG A 97 -0.11 -9.44 1.30
CA ARG A 97 0.63 -10.70 1.47
C ARG A 97 0.91 -10.89 2.95
N LYS A 98 0.11 -11.72 3.58
CA LYS A 98 0.28 -12.04 4.99
C LYS A 98 1.48 -12.98 5.18
N PRO A 99 2.36 -12.71 6.16
CA PRO A 99 3.38 -13.68 6.54
C PRO A 99 2.74 -14.95 7.13
N LEU A 100 3.43 -16.07 7.01
CA LEU A 100 2.96 -17.36 7.53
C LEU A 100 3.21 -17.44 9.05
N ILE A 101 2.42 -16.74 9.82
CA ILE A 101 2.43 -16.71 11.28
C ILE A 101 1.04 -17.15 11.76
N ASP A 102 0.96 -18.25 12.50
CA ASP A 102 -0.31 -18.91 12.83
C ASP A 102 -1.32 -17.98 13.52
N ASN A 103 -0.86 -17.09 14.38
CA ASN A 103 -1.72 -16.19 15.15
C ASN A 103 -1.77 -14.75 14.65
N ILE A 104 -1.39 -14.51 13.40
CA ILE A 104 -1.33 -13.14 12.85
C ILE A 104 -2.68 -12.43 12.85
N ALA A 105 -3.75 -13.18 12.59
CA ALA A 105 -5.12 -12.65 12.54
C ALA A 105 -5.59 -12.08 13.89
N ASP A 106 -5.06 -12.56 15.01
CA ASP A 106 -5.42 -12.09 16.35
C ASP A 106 -4.92 -10.66 16.61
N TYR A 107 -3.88 -10.24 15.86
CA TYR A 107 -3.21 -8.95 16.00
C TYR A 107 -3.49 -7.97 14.85
N GLU A 108 -4.25 -8.37 13.83
CA GLU A 108 -4.69 -7.45 12.78
C GLU A 108 -5.49 -6.29 13.40
N GLU A 109 -5.18 -5.06 13.02
CA GLU A 109 -5.70 -3.82 13.62
C GLU A 109 -5.35 -3.61 15.12
N LYS A 110 -4.59 -4.53 15.71
CA LYS A 110 -4.12 -4.49 17.10
C LYS A 110 -2.59 -4.51 17.22
N GLY A 111 -1.93 -3.99 16.21
CA GLY A 111 -0.46 -3.89 16.15
C GLY A 111 0.16 -4.52 14.90
N VAL A 112 -0.61 -5.27 14.09
CA VAL A 112 -0.22 -5.67 12.73
C VAL A 112 -0.95 -4.81 11.72
N ASP A 113 -0.18 -4.02 10.97
CA ASP A 113 -0.65 -3.19 9.89
C ASP A 113 0.06 -3.61 8.59
N TYR A 114 -0.69 -3.74 7.51
CA TYR A 114 -0.14 -4.06 6.19
C TYR A 114 0.12 -2.81 5.35
N PHE A 115 -0.47 -1.69 5.72
CA PHE A 115 -0.39 -0.41 5.03
C PHE A 115 -0.29 0.74 6.02
N VAL A 116 0.49 1.75 5.68
CA VAL A 116 0.64 2.95 6.51
C VAL A 116 -0.27 4.05 5.96
N LYS A 117 -1.51 4.08 6.39
CA LYS A 117 -2.48 5.14 6.00
C LYS A 117 -2.21 6.47 6.70
N ASN A 118 -1.85 6.42 7.97
CA ASN A 118 -1.53 7.59 8.78
C ASN A 118 -0.25 7.35 9.59
N PRO A 119 0.89 7.93 9.20
CA PRO A 119 2.15 7.75 9.91
C PRO A 119 2.14 8.21 11.38
N GLU A 120 1.28 9.17 11.71
CA GLU A 120 1.20 9.74 13.07
C GLU A 120 0.74 8.73 14.14
N VAL A 121 0.05 7.67 13.73
CA VAL A 121 -0.36 6.62 14.69
C VAL A 121 0.83 5.84 15.27
N TYR A 122 2.00 5.93 14.63
CA TYR A 122 3.25 5.30 15.07
C TYR A 122 4.16 6.22 15.88
N ARG A 123 3.73 7.47 16.13
CA ARG A 123 4.50 8.42 16.92
C ARG A 123 4.79 7.85 18.31
N ASP A 124 6.05 7.99 18.73
CA ASP A 124 6.58 7.52 20.03
C ASP A 124 6.46 6.01 20.28
N LYS A 125 6.14 5.21 19.25
CA LYS A 125 6.06 3.74 19.35
C LYS A 125 7.36 3.07 18.89
N ASN A 126 7.64 1.89 19.44
CA ASN A 126 8.63 0.98 18.88
C ASN A 126 7.95 0.18 17.78
N ILE A 127 8.46 0.25 16.57
CA ILE A 127 7.87 -0.42 15.41
C ILE A 127 8.85 -1.39 14.77
N VAL A 128 8.29 -2.41 14.16
CA VAL A 128 9.01 -3.38 13.35
C VAL A 128 8.44 -3.35 11.95
N ILE A 129 9.31 -3.26 10.95
CA ILE A 129 8.95 -3.35 9.54
C ILE A 129 9.58 -4.62 8.98
N ALA A 130 8.75 -5.52 8.46
CA ALA A 130 9.22 -6.76 7.84
C ALA A 130 9.11 -6.65 6.32
N GLY A 131 10.24 -6.65 5.61
CA GLY A 131 10.27 -6.57 4.16
C GLY A 131 11.62 -6.13 3.61
N GLY A 132 11.77 -6.17 2.28
CA GLY A 132 13.02 -5.80 1.61
C GLY A 132 12.82 -5.21 0.22
N GLY A 133 11.61 -4.78 -0.10
CA GLY A 133 11.27 -4.00 -1.30
C GLY A 133 11.10 -2.51 -0.98
N ASP A 134 10.80 -1.71 -2.02
CA ASP A 134 10.67 -0.25 -1.93
C ASP A 134 9.76 0.20 -0.79
N SER A 135 8.59 -0.40 -0.64
CA SER A 135 7.65 0.00 0.42
C SER A 135 8.23 -0.16 1.83
N ALA A 136 8.98 -1.24 2.10
CA ALA A 136 9.57 -1.46 3.42
C ALA A 136 10.72 -0.47 3.69
N LEU A 137 11.54 -0.20 2.67
CA LEU A 137 12.64 0.76 2.78
C LEU A 137 12.11 2.19 2.97
N ASP A 138 11.18 2.62 2.13
CA ASP A 138 10.60 3.95 2.17
C ASP A 138 9.90 4.23 3.51
N TRP A 139 9.11 3.28 4.01
CA TRP A 139 8.47 3.43 5.31
C TRP A 139 9.46 3.39 6.46
N SER A 140 10.53 2.61 6.37
CA SER A 140 11.59 2.61 7.38
C SER A 140 12.28 3.98 7.45
N ILE A 141 12.59 4.57 6.29
CA ILE A 141 13.20 5.91 6.20
C ILE A 141 12.26 6.98 6.75
N PHE A 142 10.99 6.95 6.35
CA PHE A 142 10.02 7.94 6.77
C PHE A 142 9.76 7.86 8.28
N LEU A 143 9.46 6.65 8.78
CA LEU A 143 9.06 6.44 10.17
C LEU A 143 10.24 6.55 11.15
N ALA A 144 11.50 6.48 10.69
CA ALA A 144 12.66 6.77 11.51
C ALA A 144 12.66 8.19 12.13
N ASN A 145 11.86 9.11 11.57
CA ASN A 145 11.70 10.46 12.10
C ASN A 145 10.38 10.66 12.88
N VAL A 146 9.54 9.66 12.95
CA VAL A 146 8.20 9.71 13.59
C VAL A 146 8.13 8.80 14.80
N ALA A 147 8.53 7.54 14.63
CA ALA A 147 8.49 6.52 15.67
C ALA A 147 9.60 6.74 16.72
N LYS A 148 9.42 6.15 17.89
CA LYS A 148 10.45 6.10 18.93
C LYS A 148 11.65 5.26 18.50
N SER A 149 11.39 4.12 17.85
CA SER A 149 12.40 3.27 17.25
C SER A 149 11.84 2.52 16.06
N VAL A 150 12.70 2.27 15.06
CA VAL A 150 12.36 1.47 13.88
C VAL A 150 13.33 0.31 13.79
N THR A 151 12.80 -0.91 13.71
CA THR A 151 13.57 -2.12 13.38
C THR A 151 13.12 -2.62 12.02
N LEU A 152 14.03 -2.63 11.05
CA LEU A 152 13.80 -3.22 9.73
C LEU A 152 14.34 -4.65 9.71
N ILE A 153 13.48 -5.58 9.38
CA ILE A 153 13.79 -7.02 9.29
C ILE A 153 13.66 -7.48 7.86
N HIS A 154 14.67 -8.19 7.36
CA HIS A 154 14.59 -8.81 6.04
C HIS A 154 15.26 -10.17 6.05
N ARG A 155 14.60 -11.15 5.38
CA ARG A 155 15.05 -12.56 5.31
C ARG A 155 16.32 -12.78 4.48
N ARG A 156 16.82 -11.78 3.79
CA ARG A 156 18.05 -11.82 2.96
C ARG A 156 18.99 -10.70 3.37
N ASN A 157 20.26 -10.86 3.05
CA ASN A 157 21.25 -9.79 3.24
C ASN A 157 21.09 -8.65 2.22
N GLU A 158 20.49 -8.93 1.05
CA GLU A 158 20.33 -7.98 -0.03
C GLU A 158 18.88 -7.52 -0.16
N PHE A 159 18.69 -6.22 -0.26
CA PHE A 159 17.40 -5.61 -0.55
C PHE A 159 17.10 -5.56 -2.04
N ARG A 160 15.81 -5.55 -2.40
CA ARG A 160 15.35 -5.46 -3.80
C ARG A 160 14.78 -4.09 -4.15
N GLY A 161 14.80 -3.15 -3.23
CA GLY A 161 14.35 -1.77 -3.46
C GLY A 161 15.39 -0.94 -4.20
N ALA A 162 15.03 0.30 -4.51
CA ALA A 162 15.89 1.27 -5.18
C ALA A 162 17.19 1.47 -4.41
N LEU A 163 18.30 1.59 -5.13
CA LEU A 163 19.66 1.74 -4.53
C LEU A 163 19.73 2.93 -3.58
N ASP A 164 19.14 4.07 -3.96
CA ASP A 164 19.10 5.28 -3.13
C ASP A 164 18.40 5.01 -1.77
N SER A 165 17.27 4.27 -1.78
CA SER A 165 16.57 3.89 -0.54
C SER A 165 17.40 2.93 0.31
N VAL A 166 18.14 2.00 -0.32
CA VAL A 166 19.04 1.07 0.38
C VAL A 166 20.18 1.85 1.05
N GLU A 167 20.85 2.76 0.32
CA GLU A 167 21.92 3.61 0.85
C GLU A 167 21.43 4.44 2.04
N LYS A 168 20.25 5.03 1.93
CA LYS A 168 19.64 5.84 2.98
C LYS A 168 19.31 5.05 4.24
N VAL A 169 18.82 3.81 4.10
CA VAL A 169 18.63 2.89 5.24
C VAL A 169 19.94 2.59 5.93
N GLN A 170 21.04 2.36 5.18
CA GLN A 170 22.36 2.12 5.77
C GLN A 170 22.90 3.35 6.49
N GLU A 171 22.70 4.54 5.94
CA GLU A 171 23.04 5.80 6.63
C GLU A 171 22.28 5.94 7.96
N LEU A 172 20.97 5.72 7.96
CA LEU A 172 20.12 5.80 9.15
C LEU A 172 20.48 4.72 10.18
N LYS A 173 20.87 3.53 9.75
CA LYS A 173 21.43 2.47 10.61
C LYS A 173 22.72 2.97 11.28
N ASN A 174 23.65 3.54 10.52
CA ASN A 174 24.93 4.05 11.04
C ASN A 174 24.72 5.21 12.03
N GLN A 175 23.64 5.98 11.87
CA GLN A 175 23.23 7.05 12.78
C GLN A 175 22.46 6.52 14.01
N GLY A 176 22.20 5.22 14.12
CA GLY A 176 21.42 4.61 15.20
C GLY A 176 19.91 4.90 15.17
N LYS A 177 19.38 5.42 14.03
CA LYS A 177 17.96 5.73 13.85
C LYS A 177 17.13 4.54 13.40
N ILE A 178 17.75 3.57 12.73
CA ILE A 178 17.15 2.32 12.32
C ILE A 178 17.99 1.17 12.86
N ASN A 179 17.34 0.20 13.48
CA ASN A 179 17.93 -1.09 13.78
C ASN A 179 17.68 -2.03 12.59
N LEU A 180 18.74 -2.59 12.01
CA LEU A 180 18.65 -3.49 10.86
C LEU A 180 18.98 -4.92 11.28
N VAL A 181 18.04 -5.84 11.07
CA VAL A 181 18.19 -7.26 11.38
C VAL A 181 18.06 -8.08 10.11
N THR A 182 19.20 -8.53 9.58
CA THR A 182 19.30 -9.33 8.35
C THR A 182 20.45 -10.34 8.47
N PRO A 183 20.31 -11.56 7.95
CA PRO A 183 19.08 -12.20 7.50
C PRO A 183 18.23 -12.63 8.68
N ALA A 184 16.93 -12.30 8.66
CA ALA A 184 16.00 -12.72 9.70
C ALA A 184 14.55 -12.70 9.17
N GLU A 185 13.73 -13.55 9.75
CA GLU A 185 12.30 -13.65 9.45
C GLU A 185 11.47 -13.60 10.74
N VAL A 186 10.30 -12.93 10.69
CA VAL A 186 9.36 -12.94 11.81
C VAL A 186 8.56 -14.22 11.73
N ILE A 187 8.66 -15.06 12.78
CA ILE A 187 8.01 -16.37 12.85
C ILE A 187 6.91 -16.45 13.91
N GLY A 188 6.75 -15.44 14.75
CA GLY A 188 5.73 -15.44 15.78
C GLY A 188 5.48 -14.07 16.39
N LEU A 189 4.29 -13.90 16.93
CA LEU A 189 3.81 -12.70 17.62
C LEU A 189 3.38 -13.07 19.04
N LYS A 190 3.62 -12.16 20.00
CA LYS A 190 3.23 -12.32 21.41
C LYS A 190 2.68 -11.03 21.96
N GLY A 191 1.67 -11.13 22.83
CA GLY A 191 1.06 -10.02 23.55
C GLY A 191 -0.32 -10.37 24.06
N ASP A 192 -0.90 -9.52 24.88
CA ASP A 192 -2.26 -9.63 25.40
C ASP A 192 -3.12 -8.50 24.83
N GLY A 193 -3.96 -8.83 23.81
CA GLY A 193 -4.81 -7.90 23.10
C GLY A 193 -4.12 -6.93 22.13
N HIS A 194 -2.80 -6.80 22.18
CA HIS A 194 -1.95 -6.06 21.24
C HIS A 194 -0.55 -6.67 21.20
N ILE A 195 0.24 -6.35 20.17
CA ILE A 195 1.60 -6.88 20.06
C ILE A 195 2.52 -6.22 21.09
N GLU A 196 3.23 -7.06 21.86
CA GLU A 196 4.26 -6.66 22.82
C GLU A 196 5.64 -7.15 22.40
N ALA A 197 5.72 -8.28 21.71
CA ALA A 197 6.96 -8.87 21.27
C ALA A 197 6.77 -9.67 19.97
N ILE A 198 7.87 -9.83 19.24
CA ILE A 198 7.97 -10.69 18.06
C ILE A 198 9.02 -11.78 18.32
N THR A 199 8.84 -12.92 17.66
CA THR A 199 9.84 -13.96 17.61
C THR A 199 10.50 -13.96 16.24
N LEU A 200 11.83 -13.95 16.22
CA LEU A 200 12.62 -13.97 14.99
C LEU A 200 13.31 -15.32 14.83
N GLU A 201 13.40 -15.78 13.59
CA GLU A 201 14.34 -16.81 13.16
C GLU A 201 15.47 -16.10 12.41
N GLN A 202 16.71 -16.42 12.81
CA GLN A 202 17.92 -15.93 12.15
C GLN A 202 18.71 -17.13 11.66
N GLU A 203 19.12 -17.10 10.40
CA GLU A 203 20.16 -18.04 9.94
C GLU A 203 21.49 -17.61 10.58
N GLY A 204 22.04 -18.48 11.44
CA GLY A 204 23.25 -18.28 12.19
C GLY A 204 24.52 -18.37 11.37
#